data_fb75d49573089d34fae0fc22d7b37ab2
#
_entry.id   fb75d49573089d34fae0fc22d7b37ab2
#
_cell.length_a   1.000
_cell.length_b   1.000
_cell.length_c   1.000
_cell.angle_alpha   90.00
_cell.angle_beta   90.00
_cell.angle_gamma   90.00
#
_symmetry.space_group_name_H-M   'P 1'
#
loop_
_entity.id
_entity.type
_entity.pdbx_description
1 polymer ?
#
loop_
_entity_poly.entity_id
_entity_poly.type
_entity_poly.pdbx_seq_one_letter_code
_entity_poly.pdbx_strand_id
1 'polypeptide(L)'
;QTTKELTMAQNVTGLGSFIYDIKKDKVTWSNKLYNIYGRDKKTFIPSRESFFNEIVHPDSKQAVMEKVKEAINNKFKDIDYIHKTQEPNGQEKWFQAIIKIQYDENNEAILMNGTSQDITELYITRLDLERSEHRLQKAQEIAKLGFWEENHKTGEIFWSNILKNMFGIKETDLITTGKFWDTVHSEDLEWMKSNWENAEKEKIPYSGTFRIKLKNGDVKHLIEHAEFINDSRGRLDKTVGTVIDM
;
A
#
# COMPACT_ATOMS: atom_id res chain seq x y z
N GLN A 1 25.69 -1.46 31.10
CA GLN A 1 24.24 -1.68 31.13
C GLN A 1 23.63 -1.25 29.75
N THR A 2 23.96 -0.11 29.23
CA THR A 2 23.51 0.44 27.95
C THR A 2 23.80 -0.41 26.69
N THR A 3 24.95 -1.06 26.64
CA THR A 3 25.34 -1.92 25.49
C THR A 3 24.52 -3.21 25.40
N LYS A 4 24.17 -3.79 26.57
CA LYS A 4 23.34 -5.00 26.64
C LYS A 4 21.86 -4.73 26.28
N GLU A 5 21.36 -3.59 26.72
CA GLU A 5 19.99 -3.13 26.40
C GLU A 5 19.86 -2.78 24.92
N LEU A 6 20.87 -2.13 24.31
CA LEU A 6 20.92 -1.85 22.88
C LEU A 6 20.97 -3.15 22.05
N THR A 7 21.76 -4.13 22.48
CA THR A 7 21.87 -5.44 21.82
C THR A 7 20.57 -6.24 21.94
N MET A 8 19.88 -6.17 23.09
CA MET A 8 18.56 -6.78 23.24
C MET A 8 17.50 -6.14 22.34
N ALA A 9 17.44 -4.81 22.28
CA ALA A 9 16.52 -4.09 21.39
C ALA A 9 16.78 -4.44 19.92
N GLN A 10 18.03 -4.50 19.48
CA GLN A 10 18.40 -4.92 18.11
C GLN A 10 18.02 -6.38 17.81
N ASN A 11 18.11 -7.28 18.79
CA ASN A 11 17.70 -8.67 18.61
C ASN A 11 16.18 -8.84 18.48
N VAL A 12 15.40 -8.07 19.23
CA VAL A 12 13.92 -8.08 19.18
C VAL A 12 13.40 -7.49 17.89
N THR A 13 14.04 -6.44 17.36
CA THR A 13 13.59 -5.73 16.14
C THR A 13 14.05 -6.38 14.83
N GLY A 14 14.86 -7.45 14.89
CA GLY A 14 15.37 -8.10 13.67
C GLY A 14 16.42 -7.28 12.90
N LEU A 15 16.93 -6.18 13.46
CA LEU A 15 17.87 -5.25 12.83
C LEU A 15 19.31 -5.75 12.90
N GLY A 16 19.96 -5.95 11.77
CA GLY A 16 21.40 -6.08 11.64
C GLY A 16 22.05 -4.72 11.49
N SER A 17 23.25 -4.50 12.00
CA SER A 17 23.98 -3.24 11.86
C SER A 17 25.37 -3.45 11.26
N PHE A 18 25.84 -2.40 10.56
CA PHE A 18 27.19 -2.36 10.00
C PHE A 18 27.84 -1.00 10.18
N ILE A 19 29.15 -1.00 10.12
CA ILE A 19 29.99 0.19 10.06
C ILE A 19 30.95 0.01 8.90
N TYR A 20 31.04 1.01 8.02
CA TYR A 20 32.04 1.08 6.94
C TYR A 20 32.92 2.31 7.14
N ASP A 21 34.18 2.07 7.56
CA ASP A 21 35.24 3.08 7.59
C ASP A 21 35.78 3.24 6.18
N ILE A 22 35.39 4.34 5.52
CA ILE A 22 35.72 4.57 4.11
C ILE A 22 37.22 4.80 3.92
N LYS A 23 37.89 5.51 4.87
CA LYS A 23 39.31 5.79 4.77
C LYS A 23 40.17 4.53 4.89
N LYS A 24 39.73 3.54 5.67
CA LYS A 24 40.43 2.25 5.85
C LYS A 24 39.92 1.15 4.93
N ASP A 25 38.86 1.43 4.15
CA ASP A 25 38.10 0.44 3.39
C ASP A 25 37.71 -0.80 4.21
N LYS A 26 37.26 -0.56 5.44
CA LYS A 26 36.97 -1.64 6.41
C LYS A 26 35.49 -1.67 6.78
N VAL A 27 34.86 -2.81 6.51
CA VAL A 27 33.47 -3.08 6.91
C VAL A 27 33.42 -3.95 8.14
N THR A 28 32.53 -3.66 9.06
CA THR A 28 32.28 -4.46 10.28
C THR A 28 30.79 -4.71 10.41
N TRP A 29 30.39 -5.96 10.62
CA TRP A 29 29.02 -6.38 10.78
C TRP A 29 28.70 -6.81 12.20
N SER A 30 27.48 -6.56 12.67
CA SER A 30 26.96 -7.18 13.89
C SER A 30 26.68 -8.67 13.65
N ASN A 31 26.66 -9.48 14.70
CA ASN A 31 26.29 -10.90 14.61
C ASN A 31 24.91 -11.10 13.99
N LYS A 32 23.97 -10.19 14.29
CA LYS A 32 22.63 -10.21 13.70
C LYS A 32 22.66 -10.03 12.20
N LEU A 33 23.54 -9.15 11.67
CA LEU A 33 23.63 -8.90 10.23
C LEU A 33 24.14 -10.14 9.48
N TYR A 34 25.13 -10.85 10.03
CA TYR A 34 25.56 -12.14 9.47
C TYR A 34 24.38 -13.12 9.38
N ASN A 35 23.60 -13.23 10.47
CA ASN A 35 22.48 -14.17 10.53
C ASN A 35 21.38 -13.85 9.48
N ILE A 36 20.98 -12.58 9.38
CA ILE A 36 19.89 -12.21 8.47
C ILE A 36 20.29 -12.30 6.99
N TYR A 37 21.60 -12.15 6.67
CA TYR A 37 22.12 -12.39 5.33
C TYR A 37 22.54 -13.86 5.09
N GLY A 38 22.27 -14.77 6.02
CA GLY A 38 22.61 -16.19 5.87
C GLY A 38 24.11 -16.47 5.76
N ARG A 39 24.95 -15.67 6.41
CA ARG A 39 26.43 -15.79 6.32
C ARG A 39 27.04 -16.27 7.63
N ASP A 40 28.02 -17.17 7.52
CA ASP A 40 28.82 -17.59 8.68
C ASP A 40 29.96 -16.61 8.93
N LYS A 41 29.99 -16.03 10.14
CA LYS A 41 31.04 -15.10 10.58
C LYS A 41 32.47 -15.68 10.51
N LYS A 42 32.61 -16.99 10.53
CA LYS A 42 33.94 -17.66 10.47
C LYS A 42 34.50 -17.71 9.06
N THR A 43 33.64 -17.72 8.05
CA THR A 43 34.03 -17.93 6.65
C THR A 43 33.79 -16.69 5.79
N PHE A 44 32.81 -15.84 6.14
CA PHE A 44 32.50 -14.64 5.35
C PHE A 44 33.17 -13.39 5.94
N ILE A 45 33.96 -12.72 5.13
CA ILE A 45 34.62 -11.46 5.48
C ILE A 45 33.84 -10.31 4.81
N PRO A 46 33.17 -9.43 5.60
CA PRO A 46 32.42 -8.32 5.02
C PRO A 46 33.38 -7.28 4.46
N SER A 47 33.14 -6.92 3.23
CA SER A 47 33.79 -5.83 2.50
C SER A 47 32.78 -5.15 1.58
N ARG A 48 33.12 -4.00 1.00
CA ARG A 48 32.31 -3.39 -0.05
C ARG A 48 32.16 -4.34 -1.26
N GLU A 49 33.24 -5.01 -1.63
CA GLU A 49 33.25 -5.93 -2.76
C GLU A 49 32.36 -7.15 -2.49
N SER A 50 32.53 -7.83 -1.33
CA SER A 50 31.73 -9.01 -0.98
C SER A 50 30.24 -8.66 -0.82
N PHE A 51 29.90 -7.46 -0.33
CA PHE A 51 28.51 -7.00 -0.26
C PHE A 51 27.88 -6.94 -1.65
N PHE A 52 28.52 -6.28 -2.61
CA PHE A 52 27.97 -6.16 -3.95
C PHE A 52 28.04 -7.46 -4.78
N ASN A 53 29.04 -8.32 -4.55
CA ASN A 53 29.21 -9.51 -5.36
C ASN A 53 28.50 -10.74 -4.84
N GLU A 54 28.31 -10.84 -3.51
CA GLU A 54 27.78 -12.05 -2.88
C GLU A 54 26.44 -11.83 -2.15
N ILE A 55 26.09 -10.59 -1.79
CA ILE A 55 24.86 -10.31 -1.02
C ILE A 55 23.81 -9.68 -1.92
N VAL A 56 24.14 -8.57 -2.60
CA VAL A 56 23.17 -7.83 -3.41
C VAL A 56 22.84 -8.60 -4.68
N HIS A 57 21.54 -8.83 -4.91
CA HIS A 57 21.07 -9.45 -6.15
C HIS A 57 21.48 -8.61 -7.37
N PRO A 58 21.87 -9.23 -8.51
CA PRO A 58 22.28 -8.52 -9.71
C PRO A 58 21.34 -7.39 -10.14
N ASP A 59 20.03 -7.61 -10.07
CA ASP A 59 19.00 -6.63 -10.45
C ASP A 59 19.00 -5.36 -9.58
N SER A 60 19.51 -5.45 -8.34
CA SER A 60 19.55 -4.32 -7.40
C SER A 60 20.90 -3.61 -7.36
N LYS A 61 21.95 -4.20 -7.91
CA LYS A 61 23.33 -3.66 -7.80
C LYS A 61 23.46 -2.24 -8.30
N GLN A 62 22.99 -1.98 -9.51
CA GLN A 62 23.14 -0.67 -10.12
C GLN A 62 22.37 0.40 -9.33
N ALA A 63 21.12 0.13 -8.97
CA ALA A 63 20.28 1.07 -8.22
C ALA A 63 20.89 1.41 -6.84
N VAL A 64 21.42 0.41 -6.12
CA VAL A 64 22.08 0.63 -4.83
C VAL A 64 23.35 1.47 -5.00
N MET A 65 24.18 1.17 -6.01
CA MET A 65 25.41 1.92 -6.28
C MET A 65 25.11 3.39 -6.62
N GLU A 66 24.13 3.63 -7.48
CA GLU A 66 23.69 4.97 -7.87
C GLU A 66 23.15 5.76 -6.67
N LYS A 67 22.31 5.14 -5.84
CA LYS A 67 21.76 5.76 -4.62
C LYS A 67 22.85 6.20 -3.65
N VAL A 68 23.83 5.34 -3.39
CA VAL A 68 24.96 5.66 -2.50
C VAL A 68 25.84 6.75 -3.12
N LYS A 69 26.13 6.67 -4.43
CA LYS A 69 26.92 7.68 -5.15
C LYS A 69 26.23 9.06 -5.13
N GLU A 70 24.93 9.08 -5.40
CA GLU A 70 24.12 10.31 -5.34
C GLU A 70 24.17 10.95 -3.94
N ALA A 71 24.01 10.13 -2.90
CA ALA A 71 24.06 10.62 -1.53
C ALA A 71 25.41 11.24 -1.16
N ILE A 72 26.52 10.62 -1.55
CA ILE A 72 27.87 11.14 -1.32
C ILE A 72 28.08 12.45 -2.09
N ASN A 73 27.69 12.49 -3.37
CA ASN A 73 27.86 13.68 -4.21
C ASN A 73 27.06 14.88 -3.70
N ASN A 74 25.82 14.65 -3.23
CA ASN A 74 24.93 15.68 -2.73
C ASN A 74 25.09 15.94 -1.22
N LYS A 75 26.06 15.27 -0.55
CA LYS A 75 26.34 15.41 0.88
C LYS A 75 25.13 15.10 1.78
N PHE A 76 24.32 14.11 1.38
CA PHE A 76 23.22 13.65 2.22
C PHE A 76 23.78 12.97 3.48
N LYS A 77 23.17 13.27 4.62
CA LYS A 77 23.57 12.67 5.90
C LYS A 77 22.92 11.32 6.14
N ASP A 78 21.75 11.11 5.55
CA ASP A 78 20.95 9.90 5.72
C ASP A 78 20.50 9.40 4.34
N ILE A 79 20.54 8.08 4.15
CA ILE A 79 19.96 7.42 2.98
C ILE A 79 19.16 6.20 3.42
N ASP A 80 18.07 5.97 2.71
CA ASP A 80 17.20 4.82 2.88
C ASP A 80 16.94 4.18 1.51
N TYR A 81 17.09 2.86 1.42
CA TYR A 81 16.78 2.12 0.20
C TYR A 81 16.39 0.69 0.49
N ILE A 82 15.57 0.13 -0.41
CA ILE A 82 15.21 -1.28 -0.43
C ILE A 82 16.03 -1.94 -1.54
N HIS A 83 16.55 -3.13 -1.25
CA HIS A 83 17.31 -3.91 -2.21
C HIS A 83 16.99 -5.39 -2.07
N LYS A 84 17.08 -6.10 -3.18
CA LYS A 84 17.00 -7.54 -3.26
C LYS A 84 18.35 -8.16 -2.97
N THR A 85 18.37 -9.25 -2.23
CA THR A 85 19.57 -10.04 -1.95
C THR A 85 19.38 -11.46 -2.44
N GLN A 86 20.48 -12.15 -2.61
CA GLN A 86 20.50 -13.58 -2.91
C GLN A 86 21.32 -14.32 -1.85
N GLU A 87 20.68 -15.26 -1.15
CA GLU A 87 21.37 -16.11 -0.20
C GLU A 87 22.19 -17.20 -0.91
N PRO A 88 23.16 -17.84 -0.21
CA PRO A 88 23.97 -18.93 -0.78
C PRO A 88 23.17 -20.12 -1.30
N ASN A 89 21.98 -20.35 -0.75
CA ASN A 89 21.05 -21.41 -1.18
C ASN A 89 20.18 -21.00 -2.38
N GLY A 90 20.40 -19.80 -2.94
CA GLY A 90 19.61 -19.25 -4.04
C GLY A 90 18.30 -18.57 -3.62
N GLN A 91 17.98 -18.54 -2.34
CA GLN A 91 16.79 -17.85 -1.85
C GLN A 91 16.96 -16.35 -1.97
N GLU A 92 15.95 -15.69 -2.53
CA GLU A 92 15.90 -14.24 -2.67
C GLU A 92 15.16 -13.61 -1.48
N LYS A 93 15.69 -12.51 -0.99
CA LYS A 93 15.09 -11.73 0.10
C LYS A 93 15.12 -10.24 -0.19
N TRP A 94 14.25 -9.51 0.48
CA TRP A 94 14.17 -8.06 0.40
C TRP A 94 14.64 -7.43 1.71
N PHE A 95 15.58 -6.51 1.61
CA PHE A 95 16.12 -5.79 2.75
C PHE A 95 15.92 -4.29 2.62
N GLN A 96 15.54 -3.66 3.72
CA GLN A 96 15.62 -2.21 3.87
C GLN A 96 16.90 -1.85 4.59
N ALA A 97 17.68 -0.95 4.02
CA ALA A 97 18.88 -0.41 4.63
C ALA A 97 18.71 1.08 4.91
N ILE A 98 18.99 1.48 6.15
CA ILE A 98 19.02 2.88 6.58
C ILE A 98 20.46 3.19 7.00
N ILE A 99 21.07 4.17 6.36
CA ILE A 99 22.50 4.47 6.50
C ILE A 99 22.69 5.95 6.84
N LYS A 100 23.55 6.22 7.82
CA LYS A 100 24.05 7.56 8.13
C LYS A 100 25.46 7.71 7.60
N ILE A 101 25.72 8.81 6.91
CA ILE A 101 27.01 9.16 6.34
C ILE A 101 27.61 10.32 7.15
N GLN A 102 28.84 10.12 7.59
CA GLN A 102 29.63 11.18 8.25
C GLN A 102 30.68 11.71 7.28
N TYR A 103 30.85 13.02 7.30
CA TYR A 103 31.79 13.77 6.48
C TYR A 103 32.83 14.45 7.38
N ASP A 104 34.05 14.61 6.87
CA ASP A 104 35.09 15.39 7.54
C ASP A 104 34.97 16.90 7.22
N GLU A 105 35.92 17.68 7.74
CA GLU A 105 35.96 19.15 7.53
C GLU A 105 36.11 19.57 6.06
N ASN A 106 36.62 18.66 5.19
CA ASN A 106 36.73 18.87 3.75
C ASN A 106 35.48 18.41 3.00
N ASN A 107 34.41 18.02 3.70
CA ASN A 107 33.20 17.44 3.14
C ASN A 107 33.45 16.10 2.39
N GLU A 108 34.47 15.35 2.76
CA GLU A 108 34.71 13.99 2.27
C GLU A 108 34.01 12.97 3.17
N ALA A 109 33.30 12.00 2.59
CA ALA A 109 32.65 10.95 3.35
C ALA A 109 33.72 10.06 4.01
N ILE A 110 33.65 9.91 5.34
CA ILE A 110 34.64 9.15 6.12
C ILE A 110 34.09 7.89 6.77
N LEU A 111 32.80 7.88 7.09
CA LEU A 111 32.17 6.76 7.78
C LEU A 111 30.73 6.60 7.30
N MET A 112 30.33 5.37 7.07
CA MET A 112 28.93 4.98 6.93
C MET A 112 28.57 4.02 8.03
N ASN A 113 27.53 4.29 8.77
CA ASN A 113 26.96 3.35 9.75
C ASN A 113 25.47 3.19 9.47
N GLY A 114 25.02 1.96 9.47
CA GLY A 114 23.64 1.70 9.10
C GLY A 114 23.08 0.44 9.71
N THR A 115 21.80 0.28 9.49
CA THR A 115 21.05 -0.92 9.84
C THR A 115 20.43 -1.53 8.58
N SER A 116 20.26 -2.84 8.61
CA SER A 116 19.55 -3.57 7.58
C SER A 116 18.51 -4.48 8.23
N GLN A 117 17.33 -4.53 7.66
CA GLN A 117 16.20 -5.33 8.14
C GLN A 117 15.70 -6.22 7.00
N ASP A 118 15.45 -7.48 7.30
CA ASP A 118 14.72 -8.37 6.40
C ASP A 118 13.24 -7.94 6.41
N ILE A 119 12.76 -7.48 5.26
CA ILE A 119 11.38 -7.03 5.05
C ILE A 119 10.67 -7.94 4.03
N THR A 120 11.19 -9.13 3.77
CA THR A 120 10.71 -10.01 2.70
C THR A 120 9.22 -10.29 2.82
N GLU A 121 8.77 -10.72 3.99
CA GLU A 121 7.35 -11.01 4.24
C GLU A 121 6.48 -9.78 4.05
N LEU A 122 6.87 -8.65 4.64
CA LEU A 122 6.16 -7.38 4.51
C LEU A 122 6.09 -6.91 3.05
N TYR A 123 7.22 -7.01 2.34
CA TYR A 123 7.32 -6.56 0.95
C TYR A 123 6.48 -7.42 0.01
N ILE A 124 6.52 -8.75 0.16
CA ILE A 124 5.72 -9.68 -0.64
C ILE A 124 4.22 -9.49 -0.35
N THR A 125 3.83 -9.40 0.93
CA THR A 125 2.43 -9.17 1.31
C THR A 125 1.89 -7.87 0.71
N ARG A 126 2.69 -6.80 0.74
CA ARG A 126 2.31 -5.53 0.13
C ARG A 126 2.12 -5.65 -1.38
N LEU A 127 3.06 -6.30 -2.08
CA LEU A 127 2.93 -6.53 -3.53
C LEU A 127 1.71 -7.38 -3.89
N ASP A 128 1.41 -8.40 -3.10
CA ASP A 128 0.25 -9.25 -3.33
C ASP A 128 -1.06 -8.50 -3.08
N LEU A 129 -1.09 -7.62 -2.07
CA LEU A 129 -2.23 -6.73 -1.83
C LEU A 129 -2.42 -5.77 -3.02
N GLU A 130 -1.37 -5.07 -3.45
CA GLU A 130 -1.41 -4.14 -4.60
C GLU A 130 -1.89 -4.86 -5.87
N ARG A 131 -1.41 -6.08 -6.12
CA ARG A 131 -1.85 -6.91 -7.25
C ARG A 131 -3.32 -7.31 -7.14
N SER A 132 -3.76 -7.67 -5.94
CA SER A 132 -5.16 -8.06 -5.69
C SER A 132 -6.10 -6.89 -5.89
N GLU A 133 -5.76 -5.71 -5.36
CA GLU A 133 -6.51 -4.47 -5.55
C GLU A 133 -6.60 -4.10 -7.05
N HIS A 134 -5.47 -4.18 -7.76
CA HIS A 134 -5.46 -3.89 -9.20
C HIS A 134 -6.33 -4.87 -10.00
N ARG A 135 -6.29 -6.18 -9.68
CA ARG A 135 -7.16 -7.17 -10.32
C ARG A 135 -8.63 -6.91 -10.06
N LEU A 136 -8.97 -6.56 -8.80
CA LEU A 136 -10.35 -6.24 -8.42
C LEU A 136 -10.84 -5.00 -9.17
N GLN A 137 -10.03 -3.94 -9.22
CA GLN A 137 -10.34 -2.73 -9.96
C GLN A 137 -10.57 -3.01 -11.45
N LYS A 138 -9.68 -3.81 -12.07
CA LYS A 138 -9.84 -4.21 -13.47
C LYS A 138 -11.10 -5.04 -13.71
N ALA A 139 -11.43 -5.95 -12.80
CA ALA A 139 -12.66 -6.73 -12.89
C ALA A 139 -13.91 -5.82 -12.81
N GLN A 140 -13.92 -4.83 -11.91
CA GLN A 140 -14.99 -3.84 -11.80
C GLN A 140 -15.11 -2.98 -13.07
N GLU A 141 -13.97 -2.53 -13.65
CA GLU A 141 -13.95 -1.78 -14.90
C GLU A 141 -14.54 -2.59 -16.08
N ILE A 142 -14.13 -3.85 -16.22
CA ILE A 142 -14.61 -4.75 -17.29
C ILE A 142 -16.11 -5.04 -17.12
N ALA A 143 -16.54 -5.28 -15.89
CA ALA A 143 -17.95 -5.53 -15.57
C ALA A 143 -18.80 -4.25 -15.61
N LYS A 144 -18.18 -3.06 -15.78
CA LYS A 144 -18.84 -1.75 -15.63
C LYS A 144 -19.65 -1.68 -14.33
N LEU A 145 -19.07 -2.20 -13.24
CA LEU A 145 -19.71 -2.30 -11.94
C LEU A 145 -19.43 -1.03 -11.12
N GLY A 146 -20.42 -0.20 -10.96
CA GLY A 146 -20.39 0.91 -10.00
C GLY A 146 -20.52 0.39 -8.58
N PHE A 147 -19.81 1.00 -7.63
CA PHE A 147 -19.89 0.70 -6.20
C PHE A 147 -20.18 1.98 -5.42
N TRP A 148 -20.97 1.87 -4.36
CA TRP A 148 -21.20 2.94 -3.41
C TRP A 148 -21.30 2.42 -1.97
N GLU A 149 -21.00 3.29 -1.03
CA GLU A 149 -21.12 3.04 0.41
C GLU A 149 -21.65 4.31 1.07
N GLU A 150 -22.56 4.17 2.02
CA GLU A 150 -23.03 5.21 2.92
C GLU A 150 -22.75 4.80 4.36
N ASN A 151 -22.05 5.67 5.10
CA ASN A 151 -21.80 5.51 6.52
C ASN A 151 -22.86 6.29 7.30
N HIS A 152 -23.77 5.58 7.96
CA HIS A 152 -24.88 6.20 8.69
C HIS A 152 -24.49 6.88 10.01
N LYS A 153 -23.25 6.66 10.49
CA LYS A 153 -22.73 7.36 11.68
C LYS A 153 -22.14 8.72 11.33
N THR A 154 -21.45 8.82 10.20
CA THR A 154 -20.78 10.05 9.76
C THR A 154 -21.58 10.82 8.73
N GLY A 155 -22.52 10.17 8.04
CA GLY A 155 -23.23 10.72 6.89
C GLY A 155 -22.39 10.80 5.62
N GLU A 156 -21.22 10.18 5.61
CA GLU A 156 -20.33 10.17 4.44
C GLU A 156 -20.82 9.18 3.40
N ILE A 157 -20.83 9.62 2.15
CA ILE A 157 -21.21 8.80 0.99
C ILE A 157 -20.00 8.70 0.05
N PHE A 158 -19.62 7.49 -0.26
CA PHE A 158 -18.60 7.18 -1.24
C PHE A 158 -19.21 6.60 -2.51
N TRP A 159 -18.80 7.10 -3.67
CA TRP A 159 -19.09 6.53 -4.99
C TRP A 159 -17.80 6.23 -5.74
N SER A 160 -17.70 5.04 -6.31
CA SER A 160 -16.59 4.70 -7.21
C SER A 160 -16.61 5.60 -8.47
N ASN A 161 -15.45 5.78 -9.09
CA ASN A 161 -15.35 6.57 -10.32
C ASN A 161 -16.22 6.00 -11.44
N ILE A 162 -16.38 4.67 -11.51
CA ILE A 162 -17.27 4.01 -12.45
C ILE A 162 -18.71 4.49 -12.23
N LEU A 163 -19.18 4.49 -10.99
CA LEU A 163 -20.54 4.95 -10.67
C LEU A 163 -20.73 6.45 -10.98
N LYS A 164 -19.77 7.29 -10.58
CA LYS A 164 -19.81 8.72 -10.92
C LYS A 164 -19.93 8.95 -12.43
N ASN A 165 -19.16 8.20 -13.23
CA ASN A 165 -19.21 8.27 -14.68
C ASN A 165 -20.57 7.80 -15.26
N MET A 166 -21.20 6.76 -14.67
CA MET A 166 -22.53 6.33 -15.06
C MET A 166 -23.57 7.45 -14.91
N PHE A 167 -23.45 8.21 -13.83
CA PHE A 167 -24.37 9.33 -13.51
C PHE A 167 -23.95 10.67 -14.13
N GLY A 168 -22.84 10.70 -14.88
CA GLY A 168 -22.32 11.93 -15.48
C GLY A 168 -21.86 12.97 -14.45
N ILE A 169 -21.39 12.51 -13.29
CA ILE A 169 -20.90 13.32 -12.16
C ILE A 169 -19.38 13.39 -12.24
N LYS A 170 -18.80 14.57 -12.02
CA LYS A 170 -17.35 14.76 -12.00
C LYS A 170 -16.75 14.12 -10.74
N GLU A 171 -15.52 13.64 -10.85
CA GLU A 171 -14.81 12.99 -9.75
C GLU A 171 -14.71 13.87 -8.49
N THR A 172 -14.59 15.18 -8.67
CA THR A 172 -14.48 16.19 -7.60
C THR A 172 -15.82 16.59 -6.98
N ASP A 173 -16.95 16.18 -7.54
CA ASP A 173 -18.25 16.58 -7.05
C ASP A 173 -18.62 15.85 -5.76
N LEU A 174 -19.14 16.60 -4.79
CA LEU A 174 -19.71 16.02 -3.57
C LEU A 174 -20.97 15.23 -3.90
N ILE A 175 -21.02 14.01 -3.39
CA ILE A 175 -22.18 13.13 -3.50
C ILE A 175 -23.08 13.30 -2.28
N THR A 176 -24.36 13.39 -2.52
CA THR A 176 -25.38 13.42 -1.47
C THR A 176 -26.55 12.53 -1.89
N THR A 177 -27.27 11.98 -0.92
CA THR A 177 -28.49 11.20 -1.16
C THR A 177 -29.52 11.99 -1.98
N GLY A 178 -29.63 13.30 -1.74
CA GLY A 178 -30.53 14.16 -2.52
C GLY A 178 -30.16 14.21 -4.00
N LYS A 179 -28.88 14.38 -4.32
CA LYS A 179 -28.40 14.38 -5.72
C LYS A 179 -28.68 13.05 -6.45
N PHE A 180 -28.62 11.93 -5.74
CA PHE A 180 -29.00 10.65 -6.31
C PHE A 180 -30.45 10.63 -6.72
N TRP A 181 -31.37 10.96 -5.79
CA TRP A 181 -32.81 10.97 -6.06
C TRP A 181 -33.21 11.94 -7.16
N ASP A 182 -32.51 13.08 -7.29
CA ASP A 182 -32.76 14.06 -8.38
C ASP A 182 -32.44 13.51 -9.78
N THR A 183 -31.65 12.46 -9.88
CA THR A 183 -31.31 11.83 -11.16
C THR A 183 -32.27 10.70 -11.54
N VAL A 184 -32.99 10.14 -10.58
CA VAL A 184 -33.93 9.03 -10.83
C VAL A 184 -35.10 9.53 -11.69
N HIS A 185 -35.49 8.75 -12.70
CA HIS A 185 -36.61 9.08 -13.56
C HIS A 185 -37.89 9.22 -12.74
N SER A 186 -38.70 10.26 -13.02
CA SER A 186 -39.88 10.61 -12.22
C SER A 186 -40.90 9.47 -12.07
N GLU A 187 -41.04 8.63 -13.08
CA GLU A 187 -41.95 7.49 -13.04
C GLU A 187 -41.48 6.35 -12.12
N ASP A 188 -40.14 6.27 -11.88
CA ASP A 188 -39.55 5.20 -11.07
C ASP A 188 -39.37 5.63 -9.60
N LEU A 189 -39.44 6.93 -9.31
CA LEU A 189 -39.04 7.52 -8.05
C LEU A 189 -39.87 7.02 -6.84
N GLU A 190 -41.20 7.02 -6.94
CA GLU A 190 -42.08 6.61 -5.84
C GLU A 190 -41.93 5.11 -5.55
N TRP A 191 -41.91 4.30 -6.61
CA TRP A 191 -41.71 2.87 -6.47
C TRP A 191 -40.37 2.53 -5.82
N MET A 192 -39.31 3.20 -6.28
CA MET A 192 -37.95 2.96 -5.80
C MET A 192 -37.82 3.35 -4.32
N LYS A 193 -38.33 4.52 -3.89
CA LYS A 193 -38.32 4.94 -2.50
C LYS A 193 -39.08 3.98 -1.59
N SER A 194 -40.28 3.57 -2.01
CA SER A 194 -41.09 2.63 -1.23
C SER A 194 -40.42 1.28 -1.02
N ASN A 195 -39.78 0.72 -2.09
CA ASN A 195 -39.05 -0.54 -1.98
C ASN A 195 -37.77 -0.41 -1.15
N TRP A 196 -37.08 0.74 -1.24
CA TRP A 196 -35.91 1.03 -0.44
C TRP A 196 -36.25 1.07 1.05
N GLU A 197 -37.25 1.88 1.43
CA GLU A 197 -37.72 2.00 2.81
C GLU A 197 -38.18 0.65 3.38
N ASN A 198 -38.86 -0.16 2.58
CA ASN A 198 -39.28 -1.50 2.99
C ASN A 198 -38.07 -2.43 3.22
N ALA A 199 -37.11 -2.43 2.31
CA ALA A 199 -35.91 -3.26 2.45
C ALA A 199 -35.07 -2.85 3.68
N GLU A 200 -34.91 -1.56 3.94
CA GLU A 200 -34.22 -1.02 5.11
C GLU A 200 -34.94 -1.42 6.42
N LYS A 201 -36.27 -1.26 6.46
CA LYS A 201 -37.10 -1.60 7.62
C LYS A 201 -37.08 -3.09 7.95
N GLU A 202 -37.23 -3.92 6.94
CA GLU A 202 -37.19 -5.39 7.07
C GLU A 202 -35.77 -5.95 7.20
N LYS A 203 -34.74 -5.11 7.01
CA LYS A 203 -33.30 -5.49 7.03
C LYS A 203 -32.96 -6.59 6.03
N ILE A 204 -33.55 -6.51 4.85
CA ILE A 204 -33.30 -7.45 3.75
C ILE A 204 -32.52 -6.73 2.65
N PRO A 205 -31.73 -7.45 1.83
CA PRO A 205 -31.06 -6.85 0.68
C PRO A 205 -32.06 -6.19 -0.27
N TYR A 206 -31.69 -5.00 -0.78
CA TYR A 206 -32.43 -4.32 -1.82
C TYR A 206 -31.94 -4.78 -3.19
N SER A 207 -32.88 -4.95 -4.13
CA SER A 207 -32.56 -5.16 -5.55
C SER A 207 -33.63 -4.49 -6.38
N GLY A 208 -33.19 -3.65 -7.33
CA GLY A 208 -34.14 -2.93 -8.19
C GLY A 208 -33.54 -2.54 -9.54
N THR A 209 -34.42 -2.42 -10.52
CA THR A 209 -34.08 -1.87 -11.83
C THR A 209 -34.79 -0.53 -11.97
N PHE A 210 -34.06 0.51 -12.34
CA PHE A 210 -34.60 1.86 -12.48
C PHE A 210 -33.91 2.66 -13.59
N ARG A 211 -34.53 3.74 -13.97
CA ARG A 211 -33.98 4.66 -14.95
C ARG A 211 -33.43 5.92 -14.27
N ILE A 212 -32.33 6.41 -14.81
CA ILE A 212 -31.81 7.74 -14.48
C ILE A 212 -31.86 8.65 -15.71
N LYS A 213 -32.04 9.94 -15.48
CA LYS A 213 -31.98 10.97 -16.51
C LYS A 213 -30.73 11.82 -16.31
N LEU A 214 -29.82 11.77 -17.26
CA LEU A 214 -28.60 12.58 -17.24
C LEU A 214 -28.88 14.03 -17.60
N LYS A 215 -27.96 14.94 -17.23
CA LYS A 215 -28.06 16.37 -17.52
C LYS A 215 -28.17 16.69 -19.01
N ASN A 216 -27.63 15.87 -19.89
CA ASN A 216 -27.72 15.99 -21.34
C ASN A 216 -29.06 15.48 -21.91
N GLY A 217 -29.94 14.94 -21.05
CA GLY A 217 -31.24 14.40 -21.43
C GLY A 217 -31.25 12.89 -21.71
N ASP A 218 -30.09 12.24 -21.77
CA ASP A 218 -30.02 10.79 -21.99
C ASP A 218 -30.64 10.02 -20.80
N VAL A 219 -31.29 8.92 -21.11
CA VAL A 219 -31.87 8.01 -20.12
C VAL A 219 -31.03 6.71 -20.10
N LYS A 220 -30.62 6.30 -18.92
CA LYS A 220 -29.94 5.04 -18.69
C LYS A 220 -30.81 4.11 -17.85
N HIS A 221 -30.65 2.81 -18.10
CA HIS A 221 -31.30 1.75 -17.32
C HIS A 221 -30.28 1.09 -16.43
N LEU A 222 -30.53 1.11 -15.14
CA LEU A 222 -29.59 0.61 -14.13
C LEU A 222 -30.21 -0.52 -13.32
N ILE A 223 -29.37 -1.49 -12.92
CA ILE A 223 -29.70 -2.49 -11.91
C ILE A 223 -28.89 -2.15 -10.68
N GLU A 224 -29.51 -2.10 -9.52
CA GLU A 224 -28.88 -1.89 -8.25
C GLU A 224 -29.12 -3.06 -7.30
N HIS A 225 -28.07 -3.42 -6.57
CA HIS A 225 -28.15 -4.31 -5.43
C HIS A 225 -27.50 -3.62 -4.24
N ALA A 226 -28.18 -3.63 -3.09
CA ALA A 226 -27.66 -3.04 -1.86
C ALA A 226 -27.89 -3.93 -0.65
N GLU A 227 -26.99 -3.82 0.33
CA GLU A 227 -27.02 -4.54 1.60
C GLU A 227 -26.94 -3.55 2.76
N PHE A 228 -27.76 -3.78 3.80
CA PHE A 228 -27.81 -2.99 5.01
C PHE A 228 -26.99 -3.68 6.10
N ILE A 229 -25.87 -3.07 6.49
CA ILE A 229 -24.93 -3.61 7.48
C ILE A 229 -25.21 -2.99 8.84
N ASN A 230 -25.51 -3.82 9.82
CA ASN A 230 -25.81 -3.38 11.18
C ASN A 230 -24.59 -3.54 12.10
N ASP A 231 -24.49 -2.66 13.10
CA ASP A 231 -23.50 -2.77 14.17
C ASP A 231 -23.86 -3.93 15.14
N SER A 232 -22.97 -4.21 16.10
CA SER A 232 -23.17 -5.25 17.11
C SER A 232 -24.41 -5.05 18.01
N ARG A 233 -25.02 -3.86 17.95
CA ARG A 233 -26.26 -3.51 18.68
C ARG A 233 -27.49 -3.57 17.80
N GLY A 234 -27.35 -4.01 16.55
CA GLY A 234 -28.45 -4.12 15.58
C GLY A 234 -28.90 -2.80 14.95
N ARG A 235 -28.14 -1.71 15.11
CA ARG A 235 -28.41 -0.41 14.47
C ARG A 235 -27.71 -0.37 13.12
N LEU A 236 -28.35 0.25 12.13
CA LEU A 236 -27.77 0.45 10.81
C LEU A 236 -26.46 1.24 10.93
N ASP A 237 -25.38 0.63 10.46
CA ASP A 237 -24.02 1.17 10.50
C ASP A 237 -23.60 1.70 9.13
N LYS A 238 -23.76 0.85 8.12
CA LYS A 238 -23.42 1.15 6.73
C LYS A 238 -24.46 0.56 5.78
N THR A 239 -24.60 1.19 4.63
CA THR A 239 -25.24 0.58 3.47
C THR A 239 -24.20 0.52 2.33
N VAL A 240 -24.11 -0.62 1.67
CA VAL A 240 -23.21 -0.82 0.52
C VAL A 240 -24.01 -1.28 -0.67
N GLY A 241 -23.66 -0.83 -1.85
CA GLY A 241 -24.39 -1.25 -3.03
C GLY A 241 -23.54 -1.24 -4.29
N THR A 242 -24.04 -1.97 -5.28
CA THR A 242 -23.48 -2.06 -6.64
C THR A 242 -24.53 -1.67 -7.66
N VAL A 243 -24.07 -1.04 -8.74
CA VAL A 243 -24.93 -0.59 -9.84
C VAL A 243 -24.30 -1.00 -11.15
N ILE A 244 -25.13 -1.54 -12.07
CA ILE A 244 -24.75 -1.95 -13.42
C ILE A 244 -25.59 -1.17 -14.43
N ASP A 245 -24.96 -0.65 -15.48
CA ASP A 245 -25.61 -0.05 -16.65
C ASP A 245 -25.96 -1.16 -17.65
N MET A 246 -27.25 -1.30 -18.01
CA MET A 246 -27.78 -2.35 -18.89
C MET A 246 -27.62 -2.06 -20.37
#